data_6cba0c4bbad94aadc686433ce2fbf157
#
_entry.id   6cba0c4bbad94aadc686433ce2fbf157
#
_cell.length_a   1.000
_cell.length_b   1.000
_cell.length_c   1.000
_cell.angle_alpha   90.00
_cell.angle_beta   90.00
_cell.angle_gamma   90.00
#
_symmetry.space_group_name_H-M   'P 1'
#
loop_
_entity.id
_entity.type
_entity.pdbx_description
1 polymer ?
#
loop_
_entity_poly.entity_id
_entity_poly.type
_entity_poly.pdbx_seq_one_letter_code
_entity_poly.pdbx_strand_id
1 'polypeptide(L)'
;MIIDGLPGGGAEKVVLTLARGLMERGHRVSLFSLRTVCDYPIPDGLHYLVIKDRCQKPWRKLTELSRRAQLLNQAIVAAEEEGGSFDLVVSHLHKTDRIVRRCTALSPSKTWFCLHGVFSASYLAQRSGFSLWLKKAKTRKVYQNRNVLGVSQYVIDDLKQAFHIQPAREVVIFNPFDFEAVLAQSFKPCKMAGQDYLIHVGRFHETKRHDRLLRAYARSGLTAPLVLIGQGSDEITTKLKALTCELAISDRVVFKGFTSNPYPWIRHARMLVVSSDSEGFGNVLVEALICHTPVVSTRCPGGPTSILTGDLARGLAEMNDDSLAATMKDIWDNPPDVTRLNLQPYSVEKICQQYIDLIDKNKNPSDMYHQKTSL
;
A
#
# COMPACT_ATOMS: atom_id res chain seq x y z
N MET A 1 -6.88 -2.42 -14.90
CA MET A 1 -6.84 -2.26 -13.44
C MET A 1 -8.14 -1.65 -12.95
N ILE A 2 -8.60 -2.00 -11.75
CA ILE A 2 -9.87 -1.50 -11.18
C ILE A 2 -9.63 -1.07 -9.74
N ILE A 3 -10.04 0.17 -9.39
CA ILE A 3 -9.86 0.75 -8.05
C ILE A 3 -11.11 1.53 -7.60
N ASP A 4 -11.32 1.70 -6.28
CA ASP A 4 -12.48 2.46 -5.76
C ASP A 4 -12.40 3.96 -6.07
N GLY A 5 -11.20 4.56 -6.09
CA GLY A 5 -10.88 5.95 -6.39
C GLY A 5 -9.41 6.22 -6.13
N LEU A 6 -8.97 7.45 -6.33
CA LEU A 6 -7.56 7.87 -6.17
C LEU A 6 -7.40 8.98 -5.11
N PRO A 7 -7.84 8.80 -3.83
CA PRO A 7 -7.82 9.83 -2.80
C PRO A 7 -6.46 9.97 -2.06
N GLY A 8 -5.35 10.06 -2.78
CA GLY A 8 -4.05 10.41 -2.19
C GLY A 8 -3.42 9.36 -1.27
N GLY A 9 -3.74 8.08 -1.41
CA GLY A 9 -3.19 6.99 -0.57
C GLY A 9 -2.01 6.26 -1.20
N GLY A 10 -1.35 5.40 -0.40
CA GLY A 10 -0.20 4.62 -0.88
C GLY A 10 -0.56 3.56 -1.92
N ALA A 11 -1.72 2.92 -1.81
CA ALA A 11 -2.18 1.91 -2.77
C ALA A 11 -2.50 2.54 -4.13
N GLU A 12 -3.08 3.74 -4.13
CA GLU A 12 -3.41 4.51 -5.32
C GLU A 12 -2.14 4.92 -6.09
N LYS A 13 -1.12 5.36 -5.37
CA LYS A 13 0.20 5.67 -5.95
C LYS A 13 0.83 4.41 -6.59
N VAL A 14 0.75 3.26 -5.92
CA VAL A 14 1.20 1.97 -6.44
C VAL A 14 0.53 1.63 -7.76
N VAL A 15 -0.81 1.78 -7.84
CA VAL A 15 -1.58 1.50 -9.07
C VAL A 15 -1.14 2.40 -10.23
N LEU A 16 -0.92 3.70 -9.99
CA LEU A 16 -0.48 4.63 -11.02
C LEU A 16 0.97 4.39 -11.46
N THR A 17 1.87 4.06 -10.52
CA THR A 17 3.26 3.68 -10.84
C THR A 17 3.30 2.41 -11.68
N LEU A 18 2.50 1.39 -11.31
CA LEU A 18 2.40 0.15 -12.07
C LEU A 18 1.80 0.40 -13.47
N ALA A 19 0.74 1.22 -13.58
CA ALA A 19 0.12 1.54 -14.85
C ALA A 19 1.12 2.20 -15.79
N ARG A 20 1.87 3.20 -15.32
CA ARG A 20 2.90 3.88 -16.10
C ARG A 20 3.99 2.90 -16.55
N GLY A 21 4.55 2.10 -15.64
CA GLY A 21 5.61 1.16 -15.96
C GLY A 21 5.18 0.08 -16.95
N LEU A 22 3.92 -0.35 -16.97
CA LEU A 22 3.38 -1.25 -17.97
C LEU A 22 3.20 -0.56 -19.33
N MET A 23 2.74 0.69 -19.37
CA MET A 23 2.61 1.48 -20.61
C MET A 23 3.98 1.73 -21.26
N GLU A 24 4.99 2.06 -20.47
CA GLU A 24 6.40 2.24 -20.93
C GLU A 24 6.97 0.95 -21.55
N ARG A 25 6.39 -0.21 -21.24
CA ARG A 25 6.72 -1.52 -21.85
C ARG A 25 5.84 -1.89 -23.04
N GLY A 26 5.05 -0.94 -23.55
CA GLY A 26 4.20 -1.12 -24.72
C GLY A 26 2.87 -1.82 -24.44
N HIS A 27 2.49 -2.01 -23.15
CA HIS A 27 1.18 -2.57 -22.84
C HIS A 27 0.10 -1.49 -22.84
N ARG A 28 -1.07 -1.83 -23.42
CA ARG A 28 -2.25 -0.99 -23.30
C ARG A 28 -2.88 -1.17 -21.92
N VAL A 29 -2.97 -0.09 -21.14
CA VAL A 29 -3.49 -0.13 -19.79
C VAL A 29 -4.77 0.68 -19.67
N SER A 30 -5.83 0.06 -19.12
CA SER A 30 -7.07 0.75 -18.75
C SER A 30 -7.21 0.77 -17.22
N LEU A 31 -7.51 1.94 -16.65
CA LEU A 31 -7.78 2.13 -15.23
C LEU A 31 -9.24 2.55 -15.02
N PHE A 32 -10.01 1.65 -14.42
CA PHE A 32 -11.41 1.90 -14.05
C PHE A 32 -11.46 2.38 -12.59
N SER A 33 -11.91 3.62 -12.38
CA SER A 33 -12.18 4.19 -11.06
C SER A 33 -13.67 4.16 -10.75
N LEU A 34 -14.03 3.59 -9.61
CA LEU A 34 -15.45 3.47 -9.20
C LEU A 34 -15.98 4.73 -8.50
N ARG A 35 -15.14 5.75 -8.28
CA ARG A 35 -15.48 7.07 -7.74
C ARG A 35 -14.75 8.18 -8.49
N THR A 36 -15.30 9.38 -8.40
CA THR A 36 -14.74 10.58 -9.06
C THR A 36 -13.55 11.20 -8.34
N VAL A 37 -13.28 10.79 -7.08
CA VAL A 37 -12.17 11.38 -6.31
C VAL A 37 -10.83 10.99 -6.94
N CYS A 38 -10.01 12.00 -7.25
CA CYS A 38 -8.70 11.84 -7.86
C CYS A 38 -7.78 12.98 -7.40
N ASP A 39 -6.87 12.69 -6.49
CA ASP A 39 -5.90 13.64 -5.93
C ASP A 39 -4.50 13.47 -6.55
N TYR A 40 -4.36 12.54 -7.51
CA TYR A 40 -3.13 12.29 -8.25
C TYR A 40 -3.23 12.76 -9.70
N PRO A 41 -2.14 13.24 -10.30
CA PRO A 41 -2.07 13.42 -11.74
C PRO A 41 -2.19 12.04 -12.42
N ILE A 42 -3.03 11.98 -13.45
CA ILE A 42 -3.19 10.78 -14.27
C ILE A 42 -2.04 10.74 -15.29
N PRO A 43 -1.31 9.64 -15.44
CA PRO A 43 -0.27 9.51 -16.45
C PRO A 43 -0.81 9.73 -17.87
N ASP A 44 -0.04 10.45 -18.69
CA ASP A 44 -0.37 10.67 -20.09
C ASP A 44 -0.48 9.32 -20.83
N GLY A 45 -1.49 9.19 -21.69
CA GLY A 45 -1.76 7.96 -22.43
C GLY A 45 -2.46 6.86 -21.65
N LEU A 46 -2.70 7.00 -20.34
CA LEU A 46 -3.49 6.05 -19.58
C LEU A 46 -4.98 6.16 -19.94
N HIS A 47 -5.59 5.05 -20.38
CA HIS A 47 -7.03 5.00 -20.60
C HIS A 47 -7.76 4.99 -19.23
N TYR A 48 -8.07 6.19 -18.72
CA TYR A 48 -8.68 6.40 -17.41
C TYR A 48 -10.19 6.60 -17.52
N LEU A 49 -10.96 5.70 -16.92
CA LEU A 49 -12.43 5.69 -16.96
C LEU A 49 -13.02 5.81 -15.56
N VAL A 50 -13.85 6.82 -15.35
CA VAL A 50 -14.56 7.03 -14.09
C VAL A 50 -15.99 6.54 -14.20
N ILE A 51 -16.34 5.51 -13.42
CA ILE A 51 -17.68 4.89 -13.40
C ILE A 51 -18.54 5.58 -12.35
N LYS A 52 -19.43 6.45 -12.80
CA LYS A 52 -20.31 7.25 -11.93
C LYS A 52 -21.61 6.51 -11.62
N ASP A 53 -21.84 6.19 -10.35
CA ASP A 53 -23.13 5.73 -9.86
C ASP A 53 -24.00 6.93 -9.49
N ARG A 54 -24.99 7.25 -10.33
CA ARG A 54 -25.90 8.40 -10.19
C ARG A 54 -27.18 8.08 -9.40
N CYS A 55 -27.28 6.90 -8.78
CA CYS A 55 -28.50 6.50 -8.07
C CYS A 55 -28.72 7.33 -6.80
N GLN A 56 -29.90 7.99 -6.72
CA GLN A 56 -30.32 8.80 -5.57
C GLN A 56 -31.44 8.15 -4.74
N LYS A 57 -31.89 6.92 -5.11
CA LYS A 57 -33.02 6.25 -4.44
C LYS A 57 -32.74 5.98 -2.96
N PRO A 58 -33.75 6.01 -2.07
CA PRO A 58 -33.58 5.80 -0.62
C PRO A 58 -32.84 4.49 -0.27
N TRP A 59 -33.12 3.41 -1.01
CA TRP A 59 -32.49 2.08 -0.82
C TRP A 59 -31.17 1.90 -1.58
N ARG A 60 -30.56 2.98 -2.08
CA ARG A 60 -29.31 2.94 -2.86
C ARG A 60 -28.17 2.16 -2.20
N LYS A 61 -28.09 2.18 -0.85
CA LYS A 61 -27.06 1.46 -0.09
C LYS A 61 -27.22 -0.06 -0.18
N LEU A 62 -28.44 -0.59 -0.26
CA LEU A 62 -28.72 -2.03 -0.33
C LEU A 62 -28.34 -2.61 -1.69
N THR A 63 -28.53 -1.85 -2.76
CA THR A 63 -28.28 -2.27 -4.16
C THR A 63 -26.93 -1.78 -4.70
N GLU A 64 -26.15 -1.05 -3.91
CA GLU A 64 -24.89 -0.39 -4.36
C GLU A 64 -23.94 -1.36 -5.06
N LEU A 65 -23.65 -2.50 -4.47
CA LEU A 65 -22.67 -3.43 -5.00
C LEU A 65 -23.10 -4.04 -6.34
N SER A 66 -24.38 -4.43 -6.46
CA SER A 66 -24.90 -5.03 -7.71
C SER A 66 -25.01 -4.00 -8.82
N ARG A 67 -25.50 -2.80 -8.50
CA ARG A 67 -25.61 -1.70 -9.46
C ARG A 67 -24.23 -1.26 -9.99
N ARG A 68 -23.26 -1.08 -9.10
CA ARG A 68 -21.87 -0.74 -9.50
C ARG A 68 -21.21 -1.86 -10.31
N ALA A 69 -21.51 -3.13 -10.00
CA ALA A 69 -21.05 -4.25 -10.81
C ALA A 69 -21.63 -4.24 -12.23
N GLN A 70 -22.91 -3.88 -12.38
CA GLN A 70 -23.55 -3.72 -13.70
C GLN A 70 -22.91 -2.58 -14.51
N LEU A 71 -22.70 -1.42 -13.88
CA LEU A 71 -22.02 -0.28 -14.52
C LEU A 71 -20.58 -0.63 -14.92
N LEU A 72 -19.86 -1.35 -14.06
CA LEU A 72 -18.52 -1.82 -14.38
C LEU A 72 -18.52 -2.83 -15.53
N ASN A 73 -19.48 -3.78 -15.57
CA ASN A 73 -19.64 -4.70 -16.70
C ASN A 73 -19.82 -3.96 -18.02
N GLN A 74 -20.70 -2.96 -18.06
CA GLN A 74 -20.92 -2.16 -19.27
C GLN A 74 -19.65 -1.44 -19.73
N ALA A 75 -18.91 -0.84 -18.78
CA ALA A 75 -17.66 -0.15 -19.08
C ALA A 75 -16.57 -1.12 -19.58
N ILE A 76 -16.50 -2.34 -19.03
CA ILE A 76 -15.55 -3.37 -19.45
C ILE A 76 -15.87 -3.83 -20.87
N VAL A 77 -17.14 -4.17 -21.15
CA VAL A 77 -17.56 -4.60 -22.50
C VAL A 77 -17.24 -3.52 -23.53
N ALA A 78 -17.60 -2.26 -23.27
CA ALA A 78 -17.29 -1.16 -24.18
C ALA A 78 -15.77 -1.01 -24.43
N ALA A 79 -14.95 -1.12 -23.37
CA ALA A 79 -13.50 -1.04 -23.51
C ALA A 79 -12.89 -2.24 -24.26
N GLU A 80 -13.49 -3.42 -24.15
CA GLU A 80 -13.07 -4.60 -24.92
C GLU A 80 -13.53 -4.55 -26.38
N GLU A 81 -14.66 -3.94 -26.68
CA GLU A 81 -15.11 -3.67 -28.07
C GLU A 81 -14.14 -2.71 -28.80
N GLU A 82 -13.60 -1.71 -28.09
CA GLU A 82 -12.66 -0.75 -28.67
C GLU A 82 -11.22 -1.29 -28.78
N GLY A 83 -10.81 -2.16 -27.85
CA GLY A 83 -9.42 -2.50 -27.65
C GLY A 83 -9.06 -3.98 -27.61
N GLY A 84 -10.03 -4.86 -27.79
CA GLY A 84 -9.86 -6.29 -27.61
C GLY A 84 -9.96 -6.73 -26.14
N SER A 85 -10.03 -8.05 -25.91
CA SER A 85 -10.21 -8.62 -24.57
C SER A 85 -8.98 -8.36 -23.68
N PHE A 86 -9.22 -8.11 -22.40
CA PHE A 86 -8.14 -7.96 -21.41
C PHE A 86 -7.44 -9.29 -21.17
N ASP A 87 -6.09 -9.27 -21.20
CA ASP A 87 -5.25 -10.42 -20.85
C ASP A 87 -5.10 -10.58 -19.35
N LEU A 88 -5.09 -9.48 -18.60
CA LEU A 88 -4.95 -9.44 -17.15
C LEU A 88 -5.87 -8.36 -16.57
N VAL A 89 -6.61 -8.73 -15.53
CA VAL A 89 -7.44 -7.81 -14.76
C VAL A 89 -6.98 -7.85 -13.30
N VAL A 90 -6.65 -6.69 -12.74
CA VAL A 90 -6.24 -6.56 -11.34
C VAL A 90 -7.19 -5.62 -10.61
N SER A 91 -7.84 -6.15 -9.57
CA SER A 91 -8.72 -5.40 -8.68
C SER A 91 -7.96 -4.99 -7.44
N HIS A 92 -8.05 -3.73 -7.05
CA HIS A 92 -7.34 -3.16 -5.93
C HIS A 92 -8.30 -2.68 -4.85
N LEU A 93 -8.03 -3.02 -3.58
CA LEU A 93 -8.80 -2.69 -2.39
C LEU A 93 -10.10 -3.48 -2.23
N HIS A 94 -10.35 -3.95 -1.00
CA HIS A 94 -11.47 -4.84 -0.66
C HIS A 94 -12.86 -4.33 -1.11
N LYS A 95 -13.09 -3.02 -1.08
CA LYS A 95 -14.38 -2.48 -1.52
C LYS A 95 -14.60 -2.69 -3.01
N THR A 96 -13.58 -2.47 -3.82
CA THR A 96 -13.54 -2.77 -5.25
C THR A 96 -13.75 -4.27 -5.50
N ASP A 97 -13.02 -5.11 -4.76
CA ASP A 97 -13.07 -6.56 -4.90
C ASP A 97 -14.49 -7.12 -4.71
N ARG A 98 -15.26 -6.55 -3.78
CA ARG A 98 -16.66 -6.90 -3.56
C ARG A 98 -17.56 -6.59 -4.76
N ILE A 99 -17.20 -5.60 -5.57
CA ILE A 99 -17.91 -5.23 -6.81
C ILE A 99 -17.44 -6.13 -7.93
N VAL A 100 -16.13 -6.24 -8.16
CA VAL A 100 -15.49 -7.06 -9.19
C VAL A 100 -15.92 -8.52 -9.09
N ARG A 101 -16.04 -9.06 -7.88
CA ARG A 101 -16.55 -10.43 -7.63
C ARG A 101 -17.94 -10.68 -8.22
N ARG A 102 -18.75 -9.64 -8.46
CA ARG A 102 -20.10 -9.70 -9.02
C ARG A 102 -20.15 -9.43 -10.52
N CYS A 103 -19.03 -9.02 -11.10
CA CYS A 103 -18.94 -8.77 -12.52
C CYS A 103 -18.97 -10.09 -13.30
N THR A 104 -19.80 -10.16 -14.32
CA THR A 104 -19.96 -11.31 -15.21
C THR A 104 -19.14 -11.19 -16.49
N ALA A 105 -18.76 -9.97 -16.88
CA ALA A 105 -17.92 -9.72 -18.05
C ALA A 105 -16.45 -10.14 -17.82
N LEU A 106 -16.01 -10.31 -16.58
CA LEU A 106 -14.63 -10.63 -16.25
C LEU A 106 -14.41 -12.14 -16.14
N SER A 107 -13.41 -12.67 -16.85
CA SER A 107 -12.96 -14.05 -16.70
C SER A 107 -12.29 -14.26 -15.34
N PRO A 108 -12.74 -15.23 -14.52
CA PRO A 108 -12.10 -15.52 -13.23
C PRO A 108 -10.63 -15.93 -13.35
N SER A 109 -10.24 -16.59 -14.44
CA SER A 109 -8.85 -17.02 -14.68
C SER A 109 -7.91 -15.86 -14.92
N LYS A 110 -8.37 -14.78 -15.56
CA LYS A 110 -7.61 -13.56 -15.87
C LYS A 110 -7.71 -12.50 -14.76
N THR A 111 -8.57 -12.69 -13.75
CA THR A 111 -8.84 -11.68 -12.70
C THR A 111 -8.09 -12.02 -11.42
N TRP A 112 -7.31 -11.07 -10.93
CA TRP A 112 -6.55 -11.13 -9.69
C TRP A 112 -7.01 -10.07 -8.70
N PHE A 113 -7.10 -10.44 -7.43
CA PHE A 113 -7.44 -9.55 -6.33
C PHE A 113 -6.18 -9.16 -5.57
N CYS A 114 -5.77 -7.89 -5.68
CA CYS A 114 -4.57 -7.37 -5.05
C CYS A 114 -4.86 -6.86 -3.63
N LEU A 115 -4.23 -7.50 -2.65
CA LEU A 115 -4.40 -7.21 -1.23
C LEU A 115 -3.30 -6.27 -0.76
N HIS A 116 -3.68 -5.04 -0.39
CA HIS A 116 -2.77 -3.98 0.03
C HIS A 116 -2.59 -3.85 1.55
N GLY A 117 -3.23 -4.69 2.35
CA GLY A 117 -3.17 -4.58 3.81
C GLY A 117 -3.54 -5.85 4.54
N VAL A 118 -3.22 -5.89 5.82
CA VAL A 118 -3.54 -6.98 6.74
C VAL A 118 -5.03 -6.95 7.06
N PHE A 119 -5.76 -7.95 6.61
CA PHE A 119 -7.23 -7.99 6.69
C PHE A 119 -7.73 -8.21 8.11
N SER A 120 -7.07 -9.08 8.88
CA SER A 120 -7.46 -9.31 10.29
C SER A 120 -7.35 -8.04 11.11
N ALA A 121 -6.26 -7.28 10.98
CA ALA A 121 -6.06 -6.01 11.66
C ALA A 121 -7.10 -4.96 11.26
N SER A 122 -7.44 -4.88 9.96
CA SER A 122 -8.36 -3.85 9.45
C SER A 122 -9.84 -4.19 9.67
N TYR A 123 -10.21 -5.49 9.69
CA TYR A 123 -11.61 -5.89 9.63
C TYR A 123 -12.11 -6.69 10.83
N LEU A 124 -11.21 -7.27 11.64
CA LEU A 124 -11.57 -8.15 12.75
C LEU A 124 -11.25 -7.56 14.13
N ALA A 125 -10.28 -6.65 14.24
CA ALA A 125 -9.66 -6.22 15.50
C ALA A 125 -10.64 -5.77 16.61
N GLN A 126 -11.82 -5.24 16.26
CA GLN A 126 -12.82 -4.76 17.23
C GLN A 126 -14.13 -5.57 17.18
N ARG A 127 -14.09 -6.81 16.66
CA ARG A 127 -15.31 -7.59 16.45
C ARG A 127 -15.27 -8.90 17.22
N SER A 128 -16.45 -9.30 17.73
CA SER A 128 -16.64 -10.55 18.45
C SER A 128 -17.95 -11.23 18.07
N GLY A 129 -18.11 -12.48 18.44
CA GLY A 129 -19.36 -13.25 18.30
C GLY A 129 -19.90 -13.27 16.86
N PHE A 130 -21.21 -13.06 16.72
CA PHE A 130 -21.92 -13.13 15.42
C PHE A 130 -21.41 -12.09 14.39
N SER A 131 -21.02 -10.89 14.85
CA SER A 131 -20.51 -9.83 13.96
C SER A 131 -19.18 -10.23 13.31
N LEU A 132 -18.32 -10.92 14.05
CA LEU A 132 -17.06 -11.48 13.58
C LEU A 132 -17.32 -12.58 12.54
N TRP A 133 -18.20 -13.55 12.87
CA TRP A 133 -18.59 -14.62 11.97
C TRP A 133 -19.13 -14.09 10.64
N LEU A 134 -20.09 -13.14 10.71
CA LEU A 134 -20.68 -12.52 9.51
C LEU A 134 -19.63 -11.80 8.64
N LYS A 135 -18.67 -11.12 9.29
CA LYS A 135 -17.60 -10.43 8.56
C LYS A 135 -16.67 -11.43 7.87
N LYS A 136 -16.28 -12.51 8.57
CA LYS A 136 -15.48 -13.60 7.98
C LYS A 136 -16.22 -14.23 6.78
N ALA A 137 -17.50 -14.57 6.92
CA ALA A 137 -18.30 -15.13 5.85
C ALA A 137 -18.40 -14.19 4.62
N LYS A 138 -18.60 -12.89 4.83
CA LYS A 138 -18.63 -11.90 3.75
C LYS A 138 -17.28 -11.79 3.03
N THR A 139 -16.17 -11.80 3.77
CA THR A 139 -14.82 -11.75 3.19
C THR A 139 -14.51 -13.04 2.43
N ARG A 140 -14.84 -14.20 3.01
CA ARG A 140 -14.69 -15.52 2.35
C ARG A 140 -15.45 -15.57 1.02
N LYS A 141 -16.67 -15.05 0.95
CA LYS A 141 -17.46 -14.98 -0.29
C LYS A 141 -16.75 -14.21 -1.41
N VAL A 142 -15.85 -13.28 -1.10
CA VAL A 142 -15.11 -12.50 -2.10
C VAL A 142 -13.93 -13.29 -2.65
N TYR A 143 -13.11 -13.89 -1.78
CA TYR A 143 -11.79 -14.41 -2.17
C TYR A 143 -11.69 -15.93 -2.28
N GLN A 144 -12.65 -16.68 -1.74
CA GLN A 144 -12.66 -18.16 -1.85
C GLN A 144 -12.62 -18.59 -3.33
N ASN A 145 -11.68 -19.47 -3.67
CA ASN A 145 -11.46 -19.97 -5.04
C ASN A 145 -11.24 -18.85 -6.07
N ARG A 146 -10.50 -17.80 -5.70
CA ARG A 146 -10.10 -16.69 -6.59
C ARG A 146 -8.59 -16.55 -6.62
N ASN A 147 -8.07 -15.95 -7.69
CA ASN A 147 -6.65 -15.61 -7.76
C ASN A 147 -6.40 -14.40 -6.87
N VAL A 148 -5.42 -14.52 -5.97
CA VAL A 148 -5.08 -13.50 -4.98
C VAL A 148 -3.62 -13.12 -5.16
N LEU A 149 -3.36 -11.82 -5.15
CA LEU A 149 -2.04 -11.22 -5.15
C LEU A 149 -1.86 -10.46 -3.83
N GLY A 150 -0.83 -10.80 -3.06
CA GLY A 150 -0.49 -10.09 -1.83
C GLY A 150 0.75 -9.22 -2.01
N VAL A 151 0.74 -8.03 -1.44
CA VAL A 151 1.94 -7.15 -1.44
C VAL A 151 3.02 -7.61 -0.45
N SER A 152 2.74 -8.62 0.36
CA SER A 152 3.68 -9.36 1.20
C SER A 152 3.14 -10.75 1.45
N GLN A 153 4.03 -11.70 1.82
CA GLN A 153 3.60 -13.07 2.18
C GLN A 153 2.63 -13.05 3.35
N TYR A 154 2.90 -12.22 4.36
CA TYR A 154 2.04 -12.09 5.53
C TYR A 154 0.58 -11.75 5.17
N VAL A 155 0.35 -10.86 4.20
CA VAL A 155 -1.00 -10.47 3.77
C VAL A 155 -1.79 -11.66 3.20
N ILE A 156 -1.13 -12.55 2.47
CA ILE A 156 -1.74 -13.78 1.95
C ILE A 156 -2.03 -14.76 3.10
N ASP A 157 -1.05 -14.97 3.97
CA ASP A 157 -1.17 -15.90 5.10
C ASP A 157 -2.26 -15.44 6.08
N ASP A 158 -2.36 -14.14 6.35
CA ASP A 158 -3.44 -13.54 7.14
C ASP A 158 -4.82 -13.82 6.53
N LEU A 159 -4.97 -13.65 5.22
CA LEU A 159 -6.23 -13.95 4.54
C LEU A 159 -6.60 -15.44 4.69
N LYS A 160 -5.62 -16.34 4.51
CA LYS A 160 -5.83 -17.79 4.59
C LYS A 160 -6.16 -18.24 6.02
N GLN A 161 -5.40 -17.76 7.00
CA GLN A 161 -5.52 -18.23 8.39
C GLN A 161 -6.68 -17.56 9.12
N ALA A 162 -6.77 -16.22 9.09
CA ALA A 162 -7.79 -15.51 9.85
C ALA A 162 -9.21 -15.69 9.30
N PHE A 163 -9.36 -15.93 7.98
CA PHE A 163 -10.67 -16.06 7.33
C PHE A 163 -10.96 -17.47 6.81
N HIS A 164 -10.03 -18.43 6.94
CA HIS A 164 -10.11 -19.79 6.41
C HIS A 164 -10.44 -19.80 4.91
N ILE A 165 -9.70 -19.02 4.13
CA ILE A 165 -9.85 -18.88 2.69
C ILE A 165 -8.78 -19.71 1.98
N GLN A 166 -9.20 -20.41 0.93
CA GLN A 166 -8.31 -21.10 0.01
C GLN A 166 -8.42 -20.38 -1.35
N PRO A 167 -7.41 -19.61 -1.77
CA PRO A 167 -7.34 -19.04 -3.11
C PRO A 167 -7.23 -20.14 -4.17
N ALA A 168 -7.69 -19.84 -5.41
CA ALA A 168 -7.45 -20.74 -6.55
C ALA A 168 -5.96 -20.69 -6.96
N ARG A 169 -5.39 -19.50 -6.95
CA ARG A 169 -3.96 -19.24 -7.12
C ARG A 169 -3.57 -18.11 -6.21
N GLU A 170 -2.33 -18.13 -5.74
CA GLU A 170 -1.76 -17.06 -4.92
C GLU A 170 -0.35 -16.69 -5.40
N VAL A 171 -0.01 -15.41 -5.28
CA VAL A 171 1.32 -14.91 -5.62
C VAL A 171 1.65 -13.69 -4.75
N VAL A 172 2.90 -13.56 -4.37
CA VAL A 172 3.42 -12.34 -3.74
C VAL A 172 4.10 -11.51 -4.82
N ILE A 173 3.63 -10.27 -5.00
CA ILE A 173 4.28 -9.26 -5.83
C ILE A 173 4.34 -7.98 -5.00
N PHE A 174 5.55 -7.51 -4.76
CA PHE A 174 5.79 -6.30 -3.98
C PHE A 174 5.28 -5.05 -4.69
N ASN A 175 5.21 -3.95 -3.96
CA ASN A 175 4.84 -2.67 -4.56
C ASN A 175 5.98 -2.13 -5.44
N PRO A 176 5.67 -1.56 -6.63
CA PRO A 176 6.67 -0.96 -7.52
C PRO A 176 7.12 0.41 -7.05
N PHE A 177 8.40 0.70 -7.21
CA PHE A 177 8.99 2.01 -7.00
C PHE A 177 9.79 2.44 -8.22
N ASP A 178 9.53 3.66 -8.66
CA ASP A 178 10.35 4.37 -9.62
C ASP A 178 11.48 5.06 -8.87
N PHE A 179 12.66 4.43 -8.84
CA PHE A 179 13.81 4.90 -8.06
C PHE A 179 14.31 6.24 -8.55
N GLU A 180 14.35 6.46 -9.86
CA GLU A 180 14.81 7.71 -10.45
C GLU A 180 13.88 8.86 -10.09
N ALA A 181 12.56 8.66 -10.20
CA ALA A 181 11.58 9.66 -9.84
C ALA A 181 11.62 9.97 -8.33
N VAL A 182 11.76 8.96 -7.45
CA VAL A 182 11.88 9.18 -6.00
C VAL A 182 13.15 9.98 -5.69
N LEU A 183 14.30 9.59 -6.24
CA LEU A 183 15.56 10.30 -6.06
C LEU A 183 15.50 11.72 -6.60
N ALA A 184 15.02 11.94 -7.82
CA ALA A 184 14.88 13.27 -8.41
C ALA A 184 14.01 14.19 -7.55
N GLN A 185 12.89 13.66 -6.99
CA GLN A 185 12.03 14.41 -6.09
C GLN A 185 12.68 14.68 -4.72
N SER A 186 13.61 13.81 -4.27
CA SER A 186 14.29 13.94 -2.98
C SER A 186 15.33 15.07 -2.94
N PHE A 187 15.80 15.51 -4.10
CA PHE A 187 16.75 16.62 -4.22
C PHE A 187 16.09 18.02 -4.22
N LYS A 188 14.75 18.10 -4.15
CA LYS A 188 14.07 19.38 -4.02
C LYS A 188 14.40 20.06 -2.68
N PRO A 189 14.29 21.39 -2.57
CA PRO A 189 14.63 22.12 -1.35
C PRO A 189 13.88 21.60 -0.12
N CYS A 190 14.61 21.43 0.99
CA CYS A 190 14.08 21.03 2.30
C CYS A 190 14.46 22.08 3.34
N LYS A 191 13.47 22.53 4.15
CA LYS A 191 13.71 23.53 5.22
C LYS A 191 14.58 23.00 6.38
N MET A 192 14.70 21.68 6.51
CA MET A 192 15.48 21.02 7.55
C MET A 192 16.82 20.49 7.03
N ALA A 193 17.22 20.85 5.80
CA ALA A 193 18.51 20.44 5.26
C ALA A 193 19.68 20.93 6.16
N GLY A 194 20.61 20.02 6.45
CA GLY A 194 21.76 20.30 7.33
C GLY A 194 21.47 20.22 8.82
N GLN A 195 20.27 19.81 9.22
CA GLN A 195 19.93 19.54 10.61
C GLN A 195 19.74 18.06 10.83
N ASP A 196 20.14 17.56 11.98
CA ASP A 196 19.82 16.19 12.41
C ASP A 196 18.39 16.12 12.96
N TYR A 197 17.56 15.24 12.43
CA TYR A 197 16.20 15.01 12.92
C TYR A 197 15.71 13.59 12.61
N LEU A 198 14.69 13.16 13.35
CA LEU A 198 13.95 11.94 13.08
C LEU A 198 12.70 12.28 12.27
N ILE A 199 12.26 11.37 11.41
CA ILE A 199 11.04 11.59 10.63
C ILE A 199 10.07 10.42 10.74
N HIS A 200 8.78 10.72 10.80
CA HIS A 200 7.70 9.78 10.55
C HIS A 200 6.82 10.31 9.42
N VAL A 201 6.49 9.44 8.46
CA VAL A 201 5.61 9.79 7.33
C VAL A 201 4.43 8.83 7.30
N GLY A 202 3.23 9.33 7.52
CA GLY A 202 2.03 8.51 7.51
C GLY A 202 0.78 9.26 7.98
N ARG A 203 -0.40 8.78 7.58
CA ARG A 203 -1.66 9.32 8.07
C ARG A 203 -1.75 9.16 9.59
N PHE A 204 -2.27 10.15 10.30
CA PHE A 204 -2.55 10.04 11.74
C PHE A 204 -3.78 9.16 11.91
N HIS A 205 -3.53 7.88 12.14
CA HIS A 205 -4.52 6.83 12.29
C HIS A 205 -4.09 5.89 13.41
N GLU A 206 -5.03 5.29 14.11
CA GLU A 206 -4.77 4.41 15.26
C GLU A 206 -3.77 3.29 14.94
N THR A 207 -3.88 2.67 13.77
CA THR A 207 -2.96 1.59 13.34
C THR A 207 -1.51 2.03 13.14
N LYS A 208 -1.26 3.34 12.96
CA LYS A 208 0.10 3.89 12.82
C LYS A 208 0.77 4.18 14.15
N ARG A 209 0.01 4.14 15.26
CA ARG A 209 0.49 4.21 16.63
C ARG A 209 1.47 5.37 16.86
N HIS A 210 1.07 6.57 16.45
CA HIS A 210 1.84 7.80 16.75
C HIS A 210 2.00 8.00 18.26
N ASP A 211 1.08 7.51 19.08
CA ASP A 211 1.19 7.49 20.53
C ASP A 211 2.41 6.67 21.01
N ARG A 212 2.62 5.47 20.43
CA ARG A 212 3.82 4.65 20.68
C ARG A 212 5.07 5.39 20.26
N LEU A 213 5.08 5.99 19.08
CA LEU A 213 6.23 6.75 18.59
C LEU A 213 6.62 7.88 19.54
N LEU A 214 5.66 8.68 20.01
CA LEU A 214 5.92 9.79 20.94
C LEU A 214 6.47 9.32 22.27
N ARG A 215 5.90 8.23 22.85
CA ARG A 215 6.42 7.66 24.11
C ARG A 215 7.81 7.06 23.93
N ALA A 216 8.06 6.33 22.83
CA ALA A 216 9.38 5.79 22.52
C ALA A 216 10.40 6.93 22.32
N TYR A 217 10.02 7.98 21.61
CA TYR A 217 10.88 9.14 21.41
C TYR A 217 11.24 9.82 22.74
N ALA A 218 10.28 10.04 23.63
CA ALA A 218 10.53 10.59 24.95
C ALA A 218 11.50 9.73 25.79
N ARG A 219 11.38 8.38 25.69
CA ARG A 219 12.22 7.42 26.42
C ARG A 219 13.60 7.21 25.80
N SER A 220 13.76 7.48 24.51
CA SER A 220 15.04 7.25 23.80
C SER A 220 16.18 8.16 24.23
N GLY A 221 15.89 9.27 24.94
CA GLY A 221 16.87 10.27 25.31
C GLY A 221 17.40 11.11 24.12
N LEU A 222 16.86 10.91 22.92
CA LEU A 222 17.24 11.71 21.75
C LEU A 222 16.70 13.14 21.88
N THR A 223 17.56 14.12 21.59
CA THR A 223 17.21 15.55 21.68
C THR A 223 16.92 16.19 20.32
N ALA A 224 17.34 15.56 19.22
CA ALA A 224 17.09 16.02 17.87
C ALA A 224 15.57 16.03 17.55
N PRO A 225 15.05 16.99 16.79
CA PRO A 225 13.63 17.11 16.48
C PRO A 225 13.02 15.85 15.87
N LEU A 226 11.77 15.53 16.24
CA LEU A 226 10.93 14.52 15.58
C LEU A 226 9.92 15.21 14.66
N VAL A 227 10.05 15.01 13.36
CA VAL A 227 9.15 15.59 12.35
C VAL A 227 8.07 14.58 11.98
N LEU A 228 6.81 14.96 12.15
CA LEU A 228 5.64 14.16 11.77
C LEU A 228 5.01 14.73 10.49
N ILE A 229 5.11 13.97 9.40
CA ILE A 229 4.49 14.30 8.11
C ILE A 229 3.25 13.44 7.92
N GLY A 230 2.12 14.10 7.74
CA GLY A 230 0.82 13.47 7.54
C GLY A 230 -0.29 14.30 8.14
N GLN A 231 -1.49 13.76 8.06
CA GLN A 231 -2.67 14.38 8.66
C GLN A 231 -3.63 13.30 9.15
N GLY A 232 -4.51 13.67 10.06
CA GLY A 232 -5.60 12.85 10.59
C GLY A 232 -6.81 13.71 10.87
N SER A 233 -7.79 13.19 11.62
CA SER A 233 -8.88 14.01 12.16
C SER A 233 -8.33 14.99 13.18
N ASP A 234 -9.07 16.09 13.38
CA ASP A 234 -8.73 17.09 14.42
C ASP A 234 -8.66 16.46 15.80
N GLU A 235 -9.54 15.50 16.08
CA GLU A 235 -9.56 14.76 17.35
C GLU A 235 -8.23 14.00 17.58
N ILE A 236 -7.76 13.22 16.58
CA ILE A 236 -6.51 12.47 16.71
C ILE A 236 -5.34 13.45 16.84
N THR A 237 -5.31 14.49 16.03
CA THR A 237 -4.24 15.49 16.06
C THR A 237 -4.17 16.19 17.42
N THR A 238 -5.30 16.56 18.00
CA THR A 238 -5.38 17.18 19.32
C THR A 238 -4.90 16.23 20.41
N LYS A 239 -5.30 14.95 20.38
CA LYS A 239 -4.81 13.93 21.31
C LYS A 239 -3.29 13.76 21.25
N LEU A 240 -2.71 13.74 20.05
CA LEU A 240 -1.26 13.62 19.87
C LEU A 240 -0.52 14.84 20.40
N LYS A 241 -1.02 16.07 20.17
CA LYS A 241 -0.46 17.29 20.75
C LYS A 241 -0.54 17.31 22.27
N ALA A 242 -1.66 16.91 22.86
CA ALA A 242 -1.78 16.77 24.31
C ALA A 242 -0.74 15.79 24.87
N LEU A 243 -0.56 14.64 24.21
CA LEU A 243 0.45 13.67 24.60
C LEU A 243 1.88 14.22 24.54
N THR A 244 2.21 15.10 23.57
CA THR A 244 3.53 15.74 23.57
C THR A 244 3.75 16.66 24.76
N CYS A 245 2.71 17.33 25.25
CA CYS A 245 2.76 18.13 26.47
C CYS A 245 2.94 17.25 27.73
N GLU A 246 2.20 16.16 27.85
CA GLU A 246 2.30 15.19 28.95
C GLU A 246 3.73 14.59 29.05
N LEU A 247 4.35 14.34 27.89
CA LEU A 247 5.69 13.76 27.79
C LEU A 247 6.81 14.80 27.87
N ALA A 248 6.50 16.10 28.00
CA ALA A 248 7.45 17.22 28.00
C ALA A 248 8.39 17.23 26.78
N ILE A 249 7.85 16.98 25.57
CA ILE A 249 8.56 16.95 24.29
C ILE A 249 7.97 17.88 23.25
N SER A 250 7.03 18.76 23.61
CA SER A 250 6.30 19.63 22.67
C SER A 250 7.22 20.55 21.86
N ASP A 251 8.30 20.99 22.45
CA ASP A 251 9.33 21.84 21.84
C ASP A 251 10.16 21.12 20.76
N ARG A 252 10.19 19.80 20.79
CA ARG A 252 10.99 18.94 19.91
C ARG A 252 10.16 18.15 18.89
N VAL A 253 8.84 18.23 18.93
CA VAL A 253 7.96 17.52 17.97
C VAL A 253 7.32 18.51 17.01
N VAL A 254 7.64 18.34 15.72
CA VAL A 254 7.17 19.20 14.64
C VAL A 254 6.05 18.52 13.87
N PHE A 255 4.82 18.99 14.01
CA PHE A 255 3.67 18.57 13.20
C PHE A 255 3.68 19.33 11.87
N LYS A 256 4.33 18.75 10.84
CA LYS A 256 4.48 19.41 9.52
C LYS A 256 3.17 19.46 8.73
N GLY A 257 2.25 18.53 9.00
CA GLY A 257 1.05 18.35 8.19
C GLY A 257 1.32 17.56 6.90
N PHE A 258 0.32 17.50 6.03
CA PHE A 258 0.43 16.78 4.76
C PHE A 258 1.39 17.49 3.80
N THR A 259 2.15 16.71 3.05
CA THR A 259 2.92 17.17 1.88
C THR A 259 2.80 16.15 0.75
N SER A 260 2.65 16.63 -0.47
CA SER A 260 2.60 15.78 -1.67
C SER A 260 3.96 15.17 -2.01
N ASN A 261 5.05 15.82 -1.57
CA ASN A 261 6.42 15.32 -1.74
C ASN A 261 7.15 15.25 -0.40
N PRO A 262 7.15 14.10 0.30
CA PRO A 262 7.88 13.92 1.54
C PRO A 262 9.38 13.62 1.34
N TYR A 263 9.82 13.27 0.13
CA TYR A 263 11.16 12.73 -0.13
C TYR A 263 12.31 13.66 0.27
N PRO A 264 12.26 15.00 0.06
CA PRO A 264 13.31 15.88 0.55
C PRO A 264 13.46 15.82 2.07
N TRP A 265 12.34 15.68 2.78
CA TRP A 265 12.34 15.55 4.24
C TRP A 265 12.87 14.18 4.69
N ILE A 266 12.56 13.11 3.94
CA ILE A 266 13.08 11.78 4.22
C ILE A 266 14.59 11.77 4.00
N ARG A 267 15.07 12.29 2.86
CA ARG A 267 16.49 12.29 2.49
C ARG A 267 17.39 13.00 3.48
N HIS A 268 16.93 14.09 4.06
CA HIS A 268 17.71 14.89 5.02
C HIS A 268 17.53 14.44 6.47
N ALA A 269 16.62 13.52 6.75
CA ALA A 269 16.46 12.94 8.07
C ALA A 269 17.60 11.97 8.40
N ARG A 270 18.02 11.94 9.65
CA ARG A 270 19.01 10.97 10.13
C ARG A 270 18.44 9.56 10.19
N MET A 271 17.12 9.40 10.44
CA MET A 271 16.40 8.15 10.33
C MET A 271 14.89 8.36 10.15
N LEU A 272 14.24 7.40 9.49
CA LEU A 272 12.79 7.29 9.43
C LEU A 272 12.30 6.25 10.44
N VAL A 273 11.23 6.57 11.17
CA VAL A 273 10.65 5.66 12.18
C VAL A 273 9.21 5.31 11.84
N VAL A 274 8.88 4.02 11.85
CA VAL A 274 7.53 3.46 11.68
C VAL A 274 7.14 2.72 12.94
N SER A 275 6.03 3.13 13.56
CA SER A 275 5.57 2.61 14.87
C SER A 275 4.30 1.76 14.77
N SER A 276 3.91 1.35 13.59
CA SER A 276 2.61 0.76 13.26
C SER A 276 2.31 -0.57 13.99
N ASP A 277 1.02 -0.86 14.17
CA ASP A 277 0.53 -2.18 14.62
C ASP A 277 0.40 -3.18 13.44
N SER A 278 0.29 -2.67 12.22
CA SER A 278 0.30 -3.49 10.99
C SER A 278 0.62 -2.64 9.77
N GLU A 279 1.34 -3.22 8.82
CA GLU A 279 1.63 -2.65 7.51
C GLU A 279 1.37 -3.69 6.43
N GLY A 280 0.63 -3.36 5.39
CA GLY A 280 0.50 -4.29 4.26
C GLY A 280 1.85 -4.59 3.63
N PHE A 281 2.55 -3.53 3.25
CA PHE A 281 3.92 -3.59 2.73
C PHE A 281 4.88 -2.70 3.53
N GLY A 282 4.54 -1.42 3.72
CA GLY A 282 5.41 -0.43 4.35
C GLY A 282 6.15 0.41 3.31
N ASN A 283 5.43 0.97 2.35
CA ASN A 283 6.00 1.74 1.23
C ASN A 283 7.03 2.77 1.70
N VAL A 284 6.75 3.46 2.79
CA VAL A 284 7.63 4.51 3.32
C VAL A 284 9.01 4.00 3.74
N LEU A 285 9.12 2.71 4.12
CA LEU A 285 10.42 2.10 4.44
C LEU A 285 11.28 2.01 3.18
N VAL A 286 10.71 1.50 2.08
CA VAL A 286 11.43 1.42 0.81
C VAL A 286 11.72 2.81 0.26
N GLU A 287 10.79 3.76 0.36
CA GLU A 287 11.00 5.16 -0.02
C GLU A 287 12.18 5.79 0.76
N ALA A 288 12.30 5.50 2.05
CA ALA A 288 13.43 5.97 2.86
C ALA A 288 14.77 5.32 2.43
N LEU A 289 14.75 4.02 2.18
CA LEU A 289 15.96 3.31 1.71
C LEU A 289 16.41 3.81 0.32
N ILE A 290 15.49 4.13 -0.59
CA ILE A 290 15.82 4.78 -1.87
C ILE A 290 16.44 6.17 -1.64
N CYS A 291 15.96 6.91 -0.63
CA CYS A 291 16.52 8.21 -0.25
C CYS A 291 17.83 8.11 0.54
N HIS A 292 18.36 6.91 0.75
CA HIS A 292 19.54 6.61 1.59
C HIS A 292 19.36 7.01 3.06
N THR A 293 18.17 6.88 3.59
CA THR A 293 17.84 7.19 4.99
C THR A 293 17.66 5.89 5.78
N PRO A 294 18.41 5.67 6.88
CA PRO A 294 18.23 4.56 7.78
C PRO A 294 16.79 4.48 8.31
N VAL A 295 16.32 3.27 8.59
CA VAL A 295 14.94 3.04 9.00
C VAL A 295 14.85 2.25 10.28
N VAL A 296 13.89 2.62 11.12
CA VAL A 296 13.44 1.88 12.30
C VAL A 296 11.97 1.55 12.13
N SER A 297 11.57 0.32 12.38
CA SER A 297 10.17 -0.10 12.32
C SER A 297 9.82 -1.04 13.45
N THR A 298 8.60 -0.97 13.94
CA THR A 298 8.07 -2.08 14.72
C THR A 298 8.04 -3.36 13.87
N ARG A 299 8.31 -4.51 14.50
CA ARG A 299 8.16 -5.86 13.94
C ARG A 299 6.67 -6.22 13.80
N CYS A 300 5.91 -5.30 13.21
CA CYS A 300 4.49 -5.49 13.07
C CYS A 300 4.14 -6.47 11.93
N PRO A 301 2.95 -7.09 11.98
CA PRO A 301 2.41 -7.90 10.91
C PRO A 301 2.43 -7.19 9.56
N GLY A 302 2.97 -7.87 8.52
CA GLY A 302 3.01 -7.37 7.14
C GLY A 302 4.42 -7.29 6.56
N GLY A 303 4.70 -6.24 5.79
CA GLY A 303 5.93 -6.10 5.02
C GLY A 303 7.22 -5.74 5.74
N PRO A 304 7.23 -5.05 6.92
CA PRO A 304 8.47 -4.56 7.51
C PRO A 304 9.56 -5.64 7.69
N THR A 305 9.20 -6.83 8.16
CA THR A 305 10.13 -7.96 8.33
C THR A 305 10.68 -8.54 7.03
N SER A 306 9.97 -8.34 5.92
CA SER A 306 10.43 -8.74 4.58
C SER A 306 11.34 -7.70 3.94
N ILE A 307 11.21 -6.42 4.34
CA ILE A 307 12.03 -5.32 3.83
C ILE A 307 13.32 -5.19 4.65
N LEU A 308 13.22 -5.23 5.98
CA LEU A 308 14.34 -5.05 6.89
C LEU A 308 14.99 -6.41 7.18
N THR A 309 15.87 -6.83 6.28
CA THR A 309 16.62 -8.09 6.35
C THR A 309 18.12 -7.84 6.46
N GLY A 310 18.91 -8.86 6.79
CA GLY A 310 20.34 -8.71 6.97
C GLY A 310 20.69 -7.67 8.04
N ASP A 311 21.59 -6.75 7.74
CA ASP A 311 22.00 -5.68 8.68
C ASP A 311 20.86 -4.70 9.00
N LEU A 312 19.91 -4.51 8.08
CA LEU A 312 18.73 -3.68 8.32
C LEU A 312 17.80 -4.27 9.40
N ALA A 313 17.90 -5.56 9.70
CA ALA A 313 17.06 -6.20 10.73
C ALA A 313 17.29 -5.63 12.13
N ARG A 314 18.44 -4.96 12.38
CA ARG A 314 18.72 -4.18 13.61
C ARG A 314 17.70 -3.06 13.82
N GLY A 315 17.13 -2.52 12.75
CA GLY A 315 16.07 -1.52 12.77
C GLY A 315 14.68 -2.06 13.14
N LEU A 316 14.53 -3.36 13.43
CA LEU A 316 13.26 -3.97 13.85
C LEU A 316 13.12 -4.00 15.36
N ALA A 317 12.18 -3.21 15.89
CA ALA A 317 11.80 -3.18 17.29
C ALA A 317 10.57 -4.04 17.58
N GLU A 318 10.45 -4.59 18.79
CA GLU A 318 9.18 -5.16 19.24
C GLU A 318 8.08 -4.09 19.36
N MET A 319 6.81 -4.51 19.32
CA MET A 319 5.66 -3.58 19.30
C MET A 319 5.36 -2.96 20.68
N ASN A 320 6.40 -2.43 21.35
CA ASN A 320 6.28 -1.70 22.60
C ASN A 320 7.20 -0.48 22.62
N ASP A 321 6.93 0.44 23.55
CA ASP A 321 7.59 1.73 23.62
C ASP A 321 9.10 1.60 23.93
N ASP A 322 9.48 0.67 24.83
CA ASP A 322 10.86 0.54 25.30
C ASP A 322 11.77 -0.06 24.23
N SER A 323 11.31 -1.13 23.54
CA SER A 323 12.06 -1.71 22.44
C SER A 323 12.20 -0.72 21.29
N LEU A 324 11.14 0.02 20.95
CA LEU A 324 11.21 1.05 19.91
C LEU A 324 12.20 2.17 20.30
N ALA A 325 12.18 2.62 21.54
CA ALA A 325 13.11 3.63 22.05
C ALA A 325 14.58 3.16 21.99
N ALA A 326 14.85 1.94 22.42
CA ALA A 326 16.19 1.35 22.39
C ALA A 326 16.70 1.19 20.95
N THR A 327 15.84 0.69 20.03
CA THR A 327 16.19 0.55 18.61
C THR A 327 16.43 1.90 17.94
N MET A 328 15.60 2.91 18.24
CA MET A 328 15.82 4.28 17.77
C MET A 328 17.19 4.82 18.23
N LYS A 329 17.57 4.59 19.48
CA LYS A 329 18.85 5.03 20.02
C LYS A 329 20.03 4.29 19.37
N ASP A 330 19.93 2.97 19.18
CA ASP A 330 20.98 2.17 18.52
C ASP A 330 21.21 2.61 17.08
N ILE A 331 20.15 2.75 16.27
CA ILE A 331 20.27 3.18 14.86
C ILE A 331 20.70 4.65 14.74
N TRP A 332 20.33 5.50 15.70
CA TRP A 332 20.81 6.88 15.75
C TRP A 332 22.33 6.95 15.97
N ASP A 333 22.85 6.16 16.90
CA ASP A 333 24.27 6.15 17.23
C ASP A 333 25.12 5.36 16.21
N ASN A 334 24.57 4.27 15.69
CA ASN A 334 25.24 3.32 14.80
C ASN A 334 24.38 3.01 13.57
N PRO A 335 24.17 3.96 12.65
CA PRO A 335 23.31 3.73 11.48
C PRO A 335 23.92 2.67 10.56
N PRO A 336 23.09 1.76 10.00
CA PRO A 336 23.54 0.83 8.97
C PRO A 336 23.90 1.59 7.67
N ASP A 337 24.83 1.04 6.88
CA ASP A 337 25.08 1.57 5.53
C ASP A 337 23.93 1.19 4.60
N VAL A 338 23.12 2.18 4.24
CA VAL A 338 21.96 2.03 3.34
C VAL A 338 22.26 2.50 1.91
N THR A 339 23.51 2.84 1.60
CA THR A 339 23.89 3.38 0.27
C THR A 339 24.10 2.30 -0.79
N ARG A 340 24.36 1.05 -0.36
CA ARG A 340 24.70 -0.09 -1.22
C ARG A 340 23.66 -1.21 -1.22
N LEU A 341 22.44 -0.89 -0.88
CA LEU A 341 21.35 -1.88 -0.80
C LEU A 341 20.91 -2.33 -2.18
N ASN A 342 20.66 -3.63 -2.32
CA ASN A 342 20.00 -4.15 -3.51
C ASN A 342 18.48 -3.98 -3.38
N LEU A 343 17.94 -2.89 -3.90
CA LEU A 343 16.52 -2.58 -3.93
C LEU A 343 15.83 -3.06 -5.23
N GLN A 344 16.56 -3.70 -6.16
CA GLN A 344 16.00 -4.18 -7.44
C GLN A 344 14.73 -5.03 -7.31
N PRO A 345 14.51 -5.84 -6.26
CA PRO A 345 13.24 -6.55 -6.08
C PRO A 345 12.00 -5.64 -6.02
N TYR A 346 12.17 -4.35 -5.74
CA TYR A 346 11.11 -3.35 -5.62
C TYR A 346 11.04 -2.40 -6.83
N SER A 347 11.93 -2.55 -7.81
CA SER A 347 11.94 -1.67 -8.98
C SER A 347 10.68 -1.85 -9.82
N VAL A 348 10.22 -0.75 -10.42
CA VAL A 348 9.04 -0.78 -11.32
C VAL A 348 9.25 -1.77 -12.46
N GLU A 349 10.49 -1.91 -12.94
CA GLU A 349 10.87 -2.85 -13.99
C GLU A 349 10.59 -4.30 -13.60
N LYS A 350 11.12 -4.69 -12.45
CA LYS A 350 10.99 -6.06 -11.94
C LYS A 350 9.54 -6.41 -11.61
N ILE A 351 8.85 -5.47 -10.97
CA ILE A 351 7.45 -5.66 -10.59
C ILE A 351 6.54 -5.74 -11.83
N CYS A 352 6.70 -4.86 -12.81
CA CYS A 352 5.94 -4.94 -14.07
C CYS A 352 6.13 -6.28 -14.76
N GLN A 353 7.37 -6.81 -14.81
CA GLN A 353 7.63 -8.14 -15.36
C GLN A 353 6.86 -9.23 -14.64
N GLN A 354 6.81 -9.20 -13.29
CA GLN A 354 6.05 -10.17 -12.52
C GLN A 354 4.54 -10.12 -12.83
N TYR A 355 3.98 -8.92 -13.08
CA TYR A 355 2.58 -8.80 -13.53
C TYR A 355 2.37 -9.33 -14.95
N ILE A 356 3.33 -9.12 -15.86
CA ILE A 356 3.29 -9.67 -17.24
C ILE A 356 3.33 -11.20 -17.17
N ASP A 357 4.19 -11.78 -16.33
CA ASP A 357 4.29 -13.23 -16.12
C ASP A 357 2.99 -13.89 -15.64
N LEU A 358 2.06 -13.12 -15.04
CA LEU A 358 0.72 -13.62 -14.70
C LEU A 358 -0.13 -13.90 -15.94
N ILE A 359 0.12 -13.20 -17.05
CA ILE A 359 -0.58 -13.41 -18.32
C ILE A 359 -0.23 -14.80 -18.87
N ASP A 360 1.05 -15.15 -18.88
CA ASP A 360 1.50 -16.44 -19.39
C ASP A 360 1.01 -17.61 -18.51
N LYS A 361 0.96 -17.43 -17.21
CA LYS A 361 0.34 -18.40 -16.28
C LYS A 361 -1.17 -18.54 -16.44
N ASN A 362 -1.83 -17.61 -17.13
CA ASN A 362 -3.26 -17.67 -17.46
C ASN A 362 -3.53 -18.45 -18.75
N LYS A 363 -2.51 -18.66 -19.62
CA LYS A 363 -2.64 -19.50 -20.81
C LYS A 363 -2.67 -20.96 -20.37
N ASN A 364 -3.68 -21.71 -20.79
CA ASN A 364 -3.72 -23.15 -20.58
C ASN A 364 -2.54 -23.82 -21.29
N PRO A 365 -1.98 -24.93 -20.79
CA PRO A 365 -0.93 -25.68 -21.49
C PRO A 365 -1.27 -26.06 -22.93
N SER A 366 -2.58 -26.20 -23.27
CA SER A 366 -3.06 -26.45 -24.63
C SER A 366 -2.85 -25.26 -25.59
N ASP A 367 -2.84 -24.02 -25.10
CA ASP A 367 -2.68 -22.84 -25.94
C ASP A 367 -1.21 -22.60 -26.32
N MET A 368 -0.27 -23.17 -25.57
CA MET A 368 1.18 -23.10 -25.87
C MET A 368 1.61 -23.98 -27.06
N TYR A 369 0.83 -25.00 -27.40
CA TYR A 369 1.16 -25.89 -28.53
C TYR A 369 0.79 -25.29 -29.90
N HIS A 370 -0.16 -24.37 -29.97
CA HIS A 370 -0.59 -23.75 -31.25
C HIS A 370 0.29 -22.59 -31.73
N GLN A 371 1.11 -22.00 -30.88
CA GLN A 371 2.06 -20.94 -31.28
C GLN A 371 3.42 -21.43 -31.78
N LYS A 372 3.76 -22.73 -31.59
CA LYS A 372 5.01 -23.31 -32.09
C LYS A 372 4.91 -23.97 -33.47
N THR A 373 3.72 -24.01 -34.06
CA THR A 373 3.49 -24.64 -35.37
C THR A 373 3.25 -23.64 -36.53
N SER A 374 3.46 -22.33 -36.26
CA SER A 374 3.37 -21.29 -37.30
C SER A 374 4.65 -20.42 -37.30
N LEU A 375 5.76 -21.05 -37.55
CA LEU A 375 7.03 -20.43 -38.01
C LEU A 375 7.60 -21.25 -39.15
#